data_1aa3d920a237a1dd273f010b259b35d1
#
_entry.id   1aa3d920a237a1dd273f010b259b35d1
#
_cell.length_a   1.000
_cell.length_b   1.000
_cell.length_c   1.000
_cell.angle_alpha   90.00
_cell.angle_beta   90.00
_cell.angle_gamma   90.00
#
_symmetry.space_group_name_H-M   'P 1'
#
loop_
_entity.id
_entity.type
_entity.pdbx_description
1 polymer ?
#
loop_
_entity_poly.entity_id
_entity_poly.type
_entity_poly.pdbx_seq_one_letter_code
_entity_poly.pdbx_strand_id
1 'polypeptide(L)'
;MKTPSSSFRYCRFTLFLACALTACAASMSAADLAQAVVRQKVNVVTVAPSLSAAARPAATGSVVQNQNVVRTGNESRAELEFTDLTLARMGANSIFSFDSQARALEFTQGALLFSKPANSGRVEVRSGAITAAITGSTGFISNQPAAIMKTVKGKIASKETTTVLGMLEGTIKGDAAWNTPNGARHTFHFSLGPGDMLVAQANRQPVVVQFDLPRFIKSTPLINAFNRPILNQPQLFQAIANYQTDERRGFIRPTRVTLVTQPSQLGWVSGSIANSSFDASVNQLGGSSSSSSSSSGGGFVPVGSTGVIRGQLVWTTSADLDLHLTLPDNQQVFFANRSVTFNNGRATAALDHDNLGGVIDAPPDKRVENIAVNGTPSNGSYTFFVNSFNPSSPNASDPFTLRIGSGTHTQTLSGSLTGGQNSAPLVLVFPPHS
;
A
#
# COMPACT_ATOMS: atom_id res chain seq x y z
N MET A 1 25.26 -7.21 -100.49
CA MET A 1 23.88 -6.82 -100.39
C MET A 1 23.52 -6.85 -98.93
N LYS A 2 23.15 -5.71 -98.38
CA LYS A 2 23.03 -5.48 -96.91
C LYS A 2 21.60 -5.69 -96.41
N THR A 3 21.43 -6.50 -95.39
CA THR A 3 20.22 -6.62 -94.61
C THR A 3 20.32 -5.72 -93.41
N PRO A 4 19.27 -4.94 -93.05
CA PRO A 4 19.24 -4.16 -91.81
C PRO A 4 18.66 -4.96 -90.70
N SER A 5 19.29 -4.98 -89.52
CA SER A 5 18.81 -5.54 -88.25
C SER A 5 17.84 -4.58 -87.58
N SER A 6 16.67 -5.04 -87.28
CA SER A 6 15.70 -4.32 -86.42
C SER A 6 15.91 -4.71 -84.95
N SER A 7 16.34 -3.81 -84.13
CA SER A 7 16.41 -3.97 -82.69
C SER A 7 15.08 -3.62 -82.03
N PHE A 8 14.37 -4.64 -81.50
CA PHE A 8 13.22 -4.43 -80.61
C PHE A 8 13.68 -3.99 -79.24
N ARG A 9 13.32 -2.78 -78.82
CA ARG A 9 13.49 -2.27 -77.48
C ARG A 9 12.27 -2.63 -76.68
N TYR A 10 12.42 -3.53 -75.72
CA TYR A 10 11.38 -3.80 -74.69
C TYR A 10 11.42 -2.64 -73.69
N CYS A 11 10.31 -1.88 -73.69
CA CYS A 11 10.02 -0.87 -72.66
C CYS A 11 9.43 -1.59 -71.46
N ARG A 12 10.21 -1.80 -70.41
CA ARG A 12 9.70 -2.32 -69.14
C ARG A 12 9.00 -1.19 -68.39
N PHE A 13 7.69 -1.20 -68.39
CA PHE A 13 6.86 -0.42 -67.45
C PHE A 13 6.91 -1.08 -66.09
N THR A 14 7.72 -0.58 -65.18
CA THR A 14 7.69 -0.90 -63.75
C THR A 14 6.61 -0.04 -63.11
N LEU A 15 5.46 -0.68 -62.85
CA LEU A 15 4.34 -0.11 -62.10
C LEU A 15 4.76 -0.11 -60.63
N PHE A 16 5.21 1.05 -60.06
CA PHE A 16 5.36 1.25 -58.64
C PHE A 16 3.99 1.39 -57.99
N LEU A 17 3.50 0.31 -57.40
CA LEU A 17 2.36 0.34 -56.47
C LEU A 17 2.84 0.87 -55.11
N ALA A 18 2.81 2.18 -54.92
CA ALA A 18 3.03 2.81 -53.65
C ALA A 18 1.84 2.50 -52.70
N CYS A 19 1.97 1.44 -51.89
CA CYS A 19 1.04 1.15 -50.83
C CYS A 19 1.30 2.18 -49.70
N ALA A 20 0.54 3.26 -49.69
CA ALA A 20 0.52 4.22 -48.57
C ALA A 20 -0.11 3.51 -47.36
N LEU A 21 0.72 2.92 -46.50
CA LEU A 21 0.32 2.55 -45.14
C LEU A 21 0.10 3.87 -44.38
N THR A 22 -1.09 4.38 -44.40
CA THR A 22 -1.55 5.34 -43.38
C THR A 22 -1.62 4.58 -42.06
N ALA A 23 -0.54 4.64 -41.28
CA ALA A 23 -0.56 4.28 -39.87
C ALA A 23 -1.53 5.23 -39.17
N CYS A 24 -2.76 4.77 -38.98
CA CYS A 24 -3.73 5.41 -38.10
C CYS A 24 -3.13 5.29 -36.69
N ALA A 25 -2.33 6.26 -36.27
CA ALA A 25 -1.95 6.41 -34.87
C ALA A 25 -3.25 6.73 -34.15
N ALA A 26 -3.93 5.69 -33.66
CA ALA A 26 -4.98 5.86 -32.69
C ALA A 26 -4.33 6.57 -31.49
N SER A 27 -4.57 7.88 -31.39
CA SER A 27 -4.28 8.64 -30.20
C SER A 27 -5.04 7.95 -29.08
N MET A 28 -4.33 7.15 -28.26
CA MET A 28 -4.91 6.61 -27.02
C MET A 28 -5.23 7.82 -26.16
N SER A 29 -6.45 8.34 -26.29
CA SER A 29 -6.98 9.33 -25.37
C SER A 29 -6.86 8.72 -23.97
N ALA A 30 -6.16 9.39 -23.09
CA ALA A 30 -6.11 8.99 -21.69
C ALA A 30 -7.56 8.86 -21.20
N ALA A 31 -7.91 7.73 -20.62
CA ALA A 31 -9.25 7.51 -20.08
C ALA A 31 -9.62 8.65 -19.13
N ASP A 32 -10.83 9.15 -19.23
CA ASP A 32 -11.27 10.32 -18.47
C ASP A 32 -11.47 9.98 -17.00
N LEU A 33 -11.11 10.90 -16.10
CA LEU A 33 -11.46 10.84 -14.69
C LEU A 33 -12.95 11.24 -14.52
N ALA A 34 -13.85 10.56 -15.23
CA ALA A 34 -15.24 11.03 -15.39
C ALA A 34 -16.11 10.71 -14.16
N GLN A 35 -15.94 9.57 -13.58
CA GLN A 35 -16.68 9.06 -12.42
C GLN A 35 -15.87 8.04 -11.65
N ALA A 36 -16.29 7.76 -10.41
CA ALA A 36 -15.76 6.67 -9.62
C ALA A 36 -16.87 5.72 -9.16
N VAL A 37 -16.50 4.48 -8.88
CA VAL A 37 -17.41 3.46 -8.32
C VAL A 37 -16.89 3.06 -6.94
N VAL A 38 -17.77 3.00 -5.94
CA VAL A 38 -17.46 2.45 -4.63
C VAL A 38 -17.26 0.94 -4.77
N ARG A 39 -16.02 0.47 -4.72
CA ARG A 39 -15.68 -0.96 -4.86
C ARG A 39 -15.76 -1.72 -3.56
N GLN A 40 -15.41 -1.05 -2.46
CA GLN A 40 -15.51 -1.60 -1.12
C GLN A 40 -15.85 -0.49 -0.13
N LYS A 41 -16.62 -0.81 0.89
CA LYS A 41 -16.87 0.06 2.03
C LYS A 41 -16.90 -0.74 3.32
N VAL A 42 -16.52 -0.10 4.41
CA VAL A 42 -16.65 -0.60 5.78
C VAL A 42 -17.39 0.47 6.59
N ASN A 43 -18.41 0.07 7.34
CA ASN A 43 -19.24 0.91 8.17
C ASN A 43 -19.90 2.08 7.43
N VAL A 44 -19.81 3.30 7.93
CA VAL A 44 -20.54 4.48 7.44
C VAL A 44 -19.78 5.18 6.34
N VAL A 45 -20.32 5.11 5.13
CA VAL A 45 -19.84 5.87 3.96
C VAL A 45 -21.04 6.57 3.34
N THR A 46 -20.90 7.85 3.06
CA THR A 46 -21.97 8.69 2.47
C THR A 46 -21.47 9.46 1.27
N VAL A 47 -22.38 9.76 0.35
CA VAL A 47 -22.14 10.60 -0.83
C VAL A 47 -23.15 11.73 -0.85
N ALA A 48 -22.68 12.95 -1.11
CA ALA A 48 -23.49 14.15 -1.27
C ALA A 48 -23.15 14.88 -2.57
N PRO A 49 -24.08 15.57 -3.22
CA PRO A 49 -23.78 16.36 -4.43
C PRO A 49 -22.79 17.52 -4.19
N SER A 50 -22.71 18.05 -2.96
CA SER A 50 -21.76 19.08 -2.55
C SER A 50 -21.47 19.01 -1.06
N LEU A 51 -20.54 19.83 -0.55
CA LEU A 51 -20.20 19.88 0.89
C LEU A 51 -21.39 20.26 1.78
N SER A 52 -22.30 21.10 1.31
CA SER A 52 -23.47 21.59 2.07
C SER A 52 -24.75 20.79 1.81
N ALA A 53 -24.76 19.91 0.81
CA ALA A 53 -25.94 19.15 0.44
C ALA A 53 -26.17 17.95 1.39
N ALA A 54 -27.42 17.51 1.47
CA ALA A 54 -27.78 16.32 2.21
C ALA A 54 -27.06 15.07 1.66
N ALA A 55 -26.43 14.35 2.55
CA ALA A 55 -25.68 13.15 2.20
C ALA A 55 -26.61 11.92 2.23
N ARG A 56 -26.40 10.99 1.30
CA ARG A 56 -27.06 9.68 1.26
C ARG A 56 -26.06 8.57 1.56
N PRO A 57 -26.49 7.48 2.21
CA PRO A 57 -25.63 6.31 2.38
C PRO A 57 -25.12 5.77 1.02
N ALA A 58 -23.83 5.44 0.95
CA ALA A 58 -23.26 4.75 -0.17
C ALA A 58 -23.29 3.22 0.04
N ALA A 59 -23.50 2.49 -1.03
CA ALA A 59 -23.34 1.04 -1.08
C ALA A 59 -22.18 0.68 -2.00
N THR A 60 -21.68 -0.56 -1.91
CA THR A 60 -20.80 -1.11 -2.95
C THR A 60 -21.53 -1.09 -4.30
N GLY A 61 -20.86 -0.61 -5.34
CA GLY A 61 -21.46 -0.34 -6.64
C GLY A 61 -22.02 1.08 -6.83
N SER A 62 -22.14 1.88 -5.76
CA SER A 62 -22.59 3.28 -5.89
C SER A 62 -21.65 4.07 -6.77
N VAL A 63 -22.23 4.82 -7.72
CA VAL A 63 -21.49 5.73 -8.59
C VAL A 63 -21.33 7.08 -7.89
N VAL A 64 -20.09 7.57 -7.89
CA VAL A 64 -19.69 8.90 -7.43
C VAL A 64 -19.42 9.74 -8.68
N GLN A 65 -20.19 10.79 -8.88
CA GLN A 65 -20.08 11.68 -10.02
C GLN A 65 -19.11 12.83 -9.73
N ASN A 66 -18.74 13.55 -10.78
CA ASN A 66 -17.95 14.78 -10.68
C ASN A 66 -18.47 15.70 -9.58
N GLN A 67 -17.56 16.25 -8.77
CA GLN A 67 -17.81 17.15 -7.63
C GLN A 67 -18.66 16.55 -6.49
N ASN A 68 -19.10 15.30 -6.58
CA ASN A 68 -19.69 14.64 -5.42
C ASN A 68 -18.69 14.54 -4.27
N VAL A 69 -19.19 14.75 -3.07
CA VAL A 69 -18.41 14.64 -1.84
C VAL A 69 -18.65 13.28 -1.18
N VAL A 70 -17.59 12.50 -1.03
CA VAL A 70 -17.60 11.24 -0.28
C VAL A 70 -17.09 11.49 1.13
N ARG A 71 -17.81 10.97 2.13
CA ARG A 71 -17.40 11.03 3.54
C ARG A 71 -17.40 9.65 4.15
N THR A 72 -16.37 9.38 4.93
CA THR A 72 -16.30 8.20 5.82
C THR A 72 -16.50 8.63 7.26
N GLY A 73 -17.22 7.83 8.02
CA GLY A 73 -17.43 8.05 9.46
C GLY A 73 -16.27 7.51 10.30
N ASN A 74 -16.49 7.44 11.62
CA ASN A 74 -15.56 6.81 12.54
C ASN A 74 -15.40 5.32 12.20
N GLU A 75 -14.20 4.77 12.31
CA GLU A 75 -13.85 3.37 11.97
C GLU A 75 -14.34 2.90 10.59
N SER A 76 -14.54 3.85 9.68
CA SER A 76 -15.08 3.60 8.35
C SER A 76 -14.03 3.74 7.27
N ARG A 77 -14.22 3.04 6.16
CA ARG A 77 -13.30 3.07 5.00
C ARG A 77 -14.08 2.95 3.70
N ALA A 78 -13.53 3.49 2.63
CA ALA A 78 -14.07 3.34 1.29
C ALA A 78 -12.94 3.14 0.27
N GLU A 79 -13.17 2.27 -0.70
CA GLU A 79 -12.35 2.14 -1.90
C GLU A 79 -13.15 2.63 -3.09
N LEU A 80 -12.60 3.60 -3.80
CA LEU A 80 -13.15 4.19 -5.01
C LEU A 80 -12.24 3.83 -6.18
N GLU A 81 -12.81 3.37 -7.28
CA GLU A 81 -12.10 3.10 -8.53
C GLU A 81 -12.67 3.99 -9.62
N PHE A 82 -11.81 4.78 -10.22
CA PHE A 82 -12.16 5.71 -11.29
C PHE A 82 -12.17 5.03 -12.67
N THR A 83 -12.79 5.66 -13.64
CA THR A 83 -12.85 5.19 -15.02
C THR A 83 -11.47 5.06 -15.69
N ASP A 84 -10.48 5.85 -15.25
CA ASP A 84 -9.09 5.76 -15.67
C ASP A 84 -8.26 4.74 -14.86
N LEU A 85 -8.93 3.88 -14.09
CA LEU A 85 -8.36 2.90 -13.16
C LEU A 85 -7.59 3.49 -11.98
N THR A 86 -7.62 4.82 -11.77
CA THR A 86 -7.10 5.41 -10.54
C THR A 86 -7.86 4.83 -9.35
N LEU A 87 -7.15 4.39 -8.33
CA LEU A 87 -7.68 3.88 -7.09
C LEU A 87 -7.52 4.93 -5.98
N ALA A 88 -8.58 5.18 -5.22
CA ALA A 88 -8.55 6.02 -4.04
C ALA A 88 -9.12 5.25 -2.84
N ARG A 89 -8.31 5.06 -1.78
CA ARG A 89 -8.72 4.42 -0.53
C ARG A 89 -8.78 5.44 0.58
N MET A 90 -9.94 5.63 1.14
CA MET A 90 -10.22 6.57 2.21
C MET A 90 -10.15 5.88 3.56
N GLY A 91 -9.42 6.46 4.51
CA GLY A 91 -9.46 6.08 5.92
C GLY A 91 -10.68 6.63 6.66
N ALA A 92 -10.73 6.47 7.98
CA ALA A 92 -11.79 6.98 8.83
C ALA A 92 -11.83 8.53 8.84
N ASN A 93 -13.03 9.09 9.05
CA ASN A 93 -13.26 10.53 9.16
C ASN A 93 -12.66 11.35 8.01
N SER A 94 -12.72 10.81 6.79
CA SER A 94 -12.17 11.43 5.60
C SER A 94 -13.25 12.11 4.76
N ILE A 95 -12.86 13.21 4.10
CA ILE A 95 -13.68 13.98 3.17
C ILE A 95 -12.91 14.12 1.86
N PHE A 96 -13.53 13.66 0.80
CA PHE A 96 -12.94 13.58 -0.53
C PHE A 96 -13.95 13.99 -1.61
N SER A 97 -13.48 14.65 -2.64
CA SER A 97 -14.19 14.87 -3.91
C SER A 97 -13.21 14.82 -5.08
N PHE A 98 -13.69 14.97 -6.28
CA PHE A 98 -12.83 15.09 -7.46
C PHE A 98 -13.42 16.04 -8.49
N ASP A 99 -12.56 16.65 -9.29
CA ASP A 99 -12.90 17.47 -10.43
C ASP A 99 -12.43 16.78 -11.72
N SER A 100 -13.38 16.32 -12.52
CA SER A 100 -13.10 15.62 -13.77
C SER A 100 -12.48 16.53 -14.83
N GLN A 101 -12.85 17.81 -14.88
CA GLN A 101 -12.33 18.77 -15.86
C GLN A 101 -10.89 19.16 -15.54
N ALA A 102 -10.61 19.44 -14.26
CA ALA A 102 -9.25 19.71 -13.79
C ALA A 102 -8.41 18.43 -13.64
N ARG A 103 -9.00 17.23 -13.80
CA ARG A 103 -8.39 15.93 -13.50
C ARG A 103 -7.74 15.94 -12.11
N ALA A 104 -8.47 16.39 -11.10
CA ALA A 104 -7.95 16.58 -9.76
C ALA A 104 -8.71 15.77 -8.71
N LEU A 105 -7.96 15.18 -7.79
CA LEU A 105 -8.44 14.57 -6.55
C LEU A 105 -8.37 15.64 -5.47
N GLU A 106 -9.53 16.06 -4.97
CA GLU A 106 -9.67 17.09 -3.95
C GLU A 106 -9.82 16.45 -2.59
N PHE A 107 -8.83 16.62 -1.72
CA PHE A 107 -8.79 15.98 -0.42
C PHE A 107 -8.83 17.03 0.70
N THR A 108 -9.88 17.00 1.50
CA THR A 108 -10.13 18.03 2.52
C THR A 108 -9.67 17.61 3.91
N GLN A 109 -9.95 16.36 4.31
CA GLN A 109 -9.71 15.88 5.67
C GLN A 109 -9.52 14.37 5.72
N GLY A 110 -8.78 13.88 6.73
CA GLY A 110 -8.62 12.46 7.02
C GLY A 110 -7.35 11.87 6.40
N ALA A 111 -7.46 10.68 5.81
CA ALA A 111 -6.37 9.99 5.13
C ALA A 111 -6.86 9.36 3.82
N LEU A 112 -6.06 9.49 2.79
CA LEU A 112 -6.30 8.95 1.45
C LEU A 112 -5.02 8.29 0.93
N LEU A 113 -5.13 7.05 0.48
CA LEU A 113 -4.15 6.43 -0.40
C LEU A 113 -4.66 6.56 -1.83
N PHE A 114 -3.79 6.97 -2.72
CA PHE A 114 -4.04 6.97 -4.16
C PHE A 114 -3.08 6.01 -4.85
N SER A 115 -3.57 5.28 -5.84
CA SER A 115 -2.74 4.46 -6.72
C SER A 115 -3.21 4.65 -8.14
N LYS A 116 -2.31 5.07 -9.01
CA LYS A 116 -2.60 5.38 -10.40
C LYS A 116 -1.75 4.53 -11.32
N PRO A 117 -2.35 3.85 -12.31
CA PRO A 117 -1.59 3.12 -13.33
C PRO A 117 -0.73 4.06 -14.16
N ALA A 118 0.45 3.60 -14.57
CA ALA A 118 1.22 4.28 -15.59
C ALA A 118 0.41 4.41 -16.89
N ASN A 119 0.70 5.45 -17.67
CA ASN A 119 0.08 5.69 -18.99
C ASN A 119 -1.43 6.03 -19.00
N SER A 120 -2.06 6.27 -17.84
CA SER A 120 -3.46 6.70 -17.76
C SER A 120 -3.64 8.23 -17.70
N GLY A 121 -2.61 8.97 -18.13
CA GLY A 121 -2.61 10.44 -18.12
C GLY A 121 -2.24 11.03 -16.75
N ARG A 122 -2.10 12.34 -16.68
CA ARG A 122 -1.80 13.08 -15.43
C ARG A 122 -3.07 13.29 -14.61
N VAL A 123 -2.99 13.11 -13.31
CA VAL A 123 -4.00 13.51 -12.32
C VAL A 123 -3.32 14.38 -11.27
N GLU A 124 -4.01 15.38 -10.74
CA GLU A 124 -3.52 16.18 -9.62
C GLU A 124 -4.13 15.69 -8.29
N VAL A 125 -3.36 15.77 -7.23
CA VAL A 125 -3.88 15.69 -5.84
C VAL A 125 -3.77 17.06 -5.23
N ARG A 126 -4.87 17.56 -4.71
CA ARG A 126 -4.96 18.85 -4.04
C ARG A 126 -5.45 18.69 -2.62
N SER A 127 -4.73 19.25 -1.66
CA SER A 127 -5.13 19.25 -0.26
C SER A 127 -4.50 20.41 0.47
N GLY A 128 -5.32 21.30 0.99
CA GLY A 128 -4.85 22.46 1.72
C GLY A 128 -3.87 23.31 0.90
N ALA A 129 -2.62 23.35 1.35
CA ALA A 129 -1.55 24.09 0.69
C ALA A 129 -0.80 23.30 -0.40
N ILE A 130 -1.10 22.02 -0.59
CA ILE A 130 -0.37 21.12 -1.49
C ILE A 130 -1.14 20.93 -2.79
N THR A 131 -0.43 21.05 -3.92
CA THR A 131 -0.86 20.60 -5.24
C THR A 131 0.24 19.75 -5.84
N ALA A 132 -0.05 18.49 -6.19
CA ALA A 132 0.94 17.55 -6.69
C ALA A 132 0.40 16.75 -7.89
N ALA A 133 1.29 16.40 -8.82
CA ALA A 133 0.95 15.70 -10.06
C ALA A 133 1.31 14.21 -9.98
N ILE A 134 0.32 13.35 -10.18
CA ILE A 134 0.45 11.90 -10.24
C ILE A 134 0.45 11.47 -11.71
N THR A 135 1.45 10.70 -12.12
CA THR A 135 1.59 10.24 -13.52
C THR A 135 1.70 8.73 -13.67
N GLY A 136 1.62 7.99 -12.58
CA GLY A 136 1.77 6.53 -12.52
C GLY A 136 2.57 6.19 -11.27
N SER A 137 1.89 6.29 -10.11
CA SER A 137 2.56 6.13 -8.82
C SER A 137 1.53 5.89 -7.72
N THR A 138 2.00 5.34 -6.60
CA THR A 138 1.20 5.12 -5.39
C THR A 138 1.76 5.94 -4.24
N GLY A 139 0.87 6.65 -3.56
CA GLY A 139 1.21 7.46 -2.39
C GLY A 139 0.02 7.64 -1.48
N PHE A 140 0.24 8.36 -0.41
CA PHE A 140 -0.83 8.72 0.52
C PHE A 140 -0.78 10.21 0.86
N ILE A 141 -1.94 10.75 1.19
CA ILE A 141 -2.06 12.09 1.73
C ILE A 141 -2.90 12.03 3.01
N SER A 142 -2.49 12.78 4.02
CA SER A 142 -3.26 12.94 5.24
C SER A 142 -3.37 14.42 5.58
N ASN A 143 -4.58 14.84 5.87
CA ASN A 143 -4.89 16.21 6.26
C ASN A 143 -5.59 16.17 7.62
N GLN A 144 -4.85 16.53 8.67
CA GLN A 144 -5.31 16.43 10.05
C GLN A 144 -5.56 17.84 10.61
N PRO A 145 -6.82 18.20 10.91
CA PRO A 145 -7.09 19.41 11.64
C PRO A 145 -6.50 19.31 13.04
N ALA A 146 -5.71 20.29 13.45
CA ALA A 146 -5.19 20.46 14.80
C ALA A 146 -4.52 19.22 15.42
N ALA A 147 -3.39 18.77 14.84
CA ALA A 147 -2.60 17.70 15.44
C ALA A 147 -2.05 18.14 16.80
N ILE A 148 -2.35 17.37 17.85
CA ILE A 148 -1.71 17.55 19.14
C ILE A 148 -0.29 17.00 19.02
N MET A 149 0.69 17.89 18.98
CA MET A 149 2.10 17.52 18.96
C MET A 149 2.60 17.42 20.38
N LYS A 150 3.03 16.22 20.81
CA LYS A 150 3.73 16.03 22.08
C LYS A 150 5.21 16.32 21.87
N THR A 151 5.78 17.21 22.64
CA THR A 151 7.23 17.46 22.70
C THR A 151 7.81 16.92 24.00
N VAL A 152 9.12 16.75 24.07
CA VAL A 152 9.85 16.36 25.30
C VAL A 152 9.57 17.31 26.48
N LYS A 153 9.20 18.56 26.20
CA LYS A 153 8.89 19.58 27.20
C LYS A 153 7.39 19.83 27.45
N GLY A 154 6.50 19.06 26.82
CA GLY A 154 5.06 19.22 27.01
C GLY A 154 4.23 19.01 25.73
N LYS A 155 2.92 19.26 25.82
CA LYS A 155 2.01 19.21 24.69
C LYS A 155 1.95 20.59 24.02
N ILE A 156 2.29 20.67 22.75
CA ILE A 156 1.95 21.84 21.93
C ILE A 156 0.73 21.47 21.10
N ALA A 157 -0.42 22.05 21.41
CA ALA A 157 -1.58 21.98 20.54
C ALA A 157 -1.33 22.95 19.38
N SER A 158 -1.03 22.43 18.19
CA SER A 158 -1.11 23.26 16.98
C SER A 158 -2.57 23.35 16.58
N LYS A 159 -3.11 24.55 16.51
CA LYS A 159 -4.44 24.81 15.94
C LYS A 159 -4.42 24.72 14.41
N GLU A 160 -3.25 24.52 13.83
CA GLU A 160 -3.06 24.50 12.39
C GLU A 160 -3.18 23.08 11.83
N THR A 161 -3.84 22.99 10.69
CA THR A 161 -3.92 21.77 9.92
C THR A 161 -2.53 21.39 9.41
N THR A 162 -2.13 20.15 9.67
CA THR A 162 -0.91 19.55 9.11
C THR A 162 -1.28 18.65 7.96
N THR A 163 -0.74 18.93 6.78
CA THR A 163 -0.87 18.07 5.59
C THR A 163 0.41 17.28 5.38
N VAL A 164 0.27 15.99 5.19
CA VAL A 164 1.37 15.07 4.91
C VAL A 164 1.12 14.40 3.57
N LEU A 165 2.12 14.36 2.69
CA LEU A 165 2.10 13.65 1.42
C LEU A 165 3.30 12.72 1.36
N GLY A 166 3.08 11.41 1.31
CA GLY A 166 4.14 10.41 1.27
C GLY A 166 4.06 9.52 0.05
N MET A 167 5.23 9.06 -0.42
CA MET A 167 5.32 8.21 -1.61
C MET A 167 5.70 6.79 -1.25
N LEU A 168 4.94 5.84 -1.80
CA LEU A 168 5.16 4.40 -1.62
C LEU A 168 5.89 3.80 -2.81
N GLU A 169 5.54 4.21 -4.04
CA GLU A 169 6.22 3.83 -5.27
C GLU A 169 6.05 4.92 -6.34
N GLY A 170 6.95 4.95 -7.32
CA GLY A 170 6.97 5.98 -8.35
C GLY A 170 7.49 7.32 -7.83
N THR A 171 7.11 8.40 -8.51
CA THR A 171 7.55 9.76 -8.17
C THR A 171 6.40 10.73 -8.31
N ILE A 172 6.32 11.69 -7.40
CA ILE A 172 5.37 12.80 -7.46
C ILE A 172 6.12 14.14 -7.40
N LYS A 173 5.67 15.11 -8.18
CA LYS A 173 6.18 16.49 -8.17
C LYS A 173 5.04 17.44 -7.90
N GLY A 174 5.34 18.53 -7.20
CA GLY A 174 4.31 19.51 -6.87
C GLY A 174 4.82 20.71 -6.11
N ASP A 175 3.85 21.48 -5.64
CA ASP A 175 4.04 22.74 -4.96
C ASP A 175 3.32 22.72 -3.60
N ALA A 176 3.97 23.28 -2.59
CA ALA A 176 3.36 23.53 -1.29
C ALA A 176 3.45 25.02 -0.96
N ALA A 177 2.31 25.66 -0.78
CA ALA A 177 2.24 27.07 -0.40
C ALA A 177 2.32 27.22 1.13
N TRP A 178 3.04 28.25 1.60
CA TRP A 178 3.12 28.57 3.01
C TRP A 178 3.29 30.07 3.21
N ASN A 179 2.96 30.57 4.38
CA ASN A 179 3.09 31.99 4.73
C ASN A 179 4.14 32.18 5.81
N THR A 180 4.92 33.23 5.72
CA THR A 180 5.80 33.67 6.81
C THR A 180 4.98 34.37 7.91
N PRO A 181 5.53 34.55 9.11
CA PRO A 181 4.85 35.27 10.19
C PRO A 181 4.43 36.71 9.84
N ASN A 182 5.11 37.35 8.88
CA ASN A 182 4.76 38.67 8.36
C ASN A 182 3.72 38.64 7.23
N GLY A 183 3.15 37.46 6.92
CA GLY A 183 2.09 37.28 5.95
C GLY A 183 2.53 37.12 4.48
N ALA A 184 3.85 37.15 4.19
CA ALA A 184 4.33 36.90 2.83
C ALA A 184 4.10 35.43 2.43
N ARG A 185 3.51 35.23 1.25
CA ARG A 185 3.24 33.90 0.68
C ARG A 185 4.44 33.40 -0.11
N HIS A 186 4.82 32.16 0.13
CA HIS A 186 5.91 31.45 -0.53
C HIS A 186 5.42 30.14 -1.13
N THR A 187 6.16 29.63 -2.12
CA THR A 187 5.93 28.34 -2.73
C THR A 187 7.18 27.48 -2.54
N PHE A 188 6.98 26.26 -2.07
CA PHE A 188 8.02 25.23 -1.94
C PHE A 188 7.80 24.19 -3.03
N HIS A 189 8.72 24.12 -4.00
CA HIS A 189 8.71 23.11 -5.05
C HIS A 189 9.31 21.82 -4.52
N PHE A 190 8.65 20.67 -4.75
CA PHE A 190 9.14 19.39 -4.27
C PHE A 190 9.08 18.29 -5.34
N SER A 191 9.93 17.28 -5.14
CA SER A 191 9.87 16.00 -5.84
C SER A 191 10.10 14.91 -4.79
N LEU A 192 9.16 13.96 -4.67
CA LEU A 192 9.22 12.87 -3.72
C LEU A 192 9.33 11.55 -4.45
N GLY A 193 10.23 10.69 -3.98
CA GLY A 193 10.35 9.30 -4.35
C GLY A 193 9.87 8.35 -3.23
N PRO A 194 9.98 7.03 -3.44
CA PRO A 194 9.57 6.05 -2.43
C PRO A 194 10.29 6.25 -1.10
N GLY A 195 9.51 6.31 -0.01
CA GLY A 195 10.02 6.60 1.34
C GLY A 195 10.17 8.07 1.68
N ASP A 196 9.98 8.98 0.72
CA ASP A 196 9.96 10.42 1.01
C ASP A 196 8.55 10.87 1.45
N MET A 197 8.53 11.82 2.37
CA MET A 197 7.30 12.42 2.90
C MET A 197 7.46 13.92 3.07
N LEU A 198 6.57 14.67 2.44
CA LEU A 198 6.40 16.12 2.65
C LEU A 198 5.50 16.35 3.85
N VAL A 199 5.93 17.22 4.77
CA VAL A 199 5.12 17.73 5.88
C VAL A 199 4.92 19.23 5.67
N ALA A 200 3.68 19.66 5.54
CA ALA A 200 3.32 21.04 5.25
C ALA A 200 2.29 21.59 6.25
N GLN A 201 2.49 22.83 6.64
CA GLN A 201 1.57 23.65 7.43
C GLN A 201 1.43 25.02 6.77
N ALA A 202 0.29 25.67 6.95
CA ALA A 202 0.02 26.95 6.27
C ALA A 202 1.03 28.07 6.62
N ASN A 203 1.54 28.09 7.85
CA ASN A 203 2.40 29.18 8.36
C ASN A 203 3.85 28.72 8.67
N ARG A 204 4.29 27.63 8.03
CA ARG A 204 5.66 27.15 8.18
C ARG A 204 6.19 26.64 6.85
N GLN A 205 7.48 26.85 6.63
CA GLN A 205 8.15 26.25 5.48
C GLN A 205 7.99 24.73 5.50
N PRO A 206 7.51 24.12 4.41
CA PRO A 206 7.40 22.68 4.27
C PRO A 206 8.75 22.00 4.38
N VAL A 207 8.75 20.77 4.88
CA VAL A 207 9.96 19.95 5.00
C VAL A 207 9.73 18.59 4.36
N VAL A 208 10.77 18.05 3.71
CA VAL A 208 10.80 16.68 3.23
C VAL A 208 11.60 15.83 4.20
N VAL A 209 11.02 14.71 4.60
CA VAL A 209 11.64 13.75 5.51
C VAL A 209 11.52 12.35 4.91
N GLN A 210 12.34 11.42 5.36
CA GLN A 210 12.24 10.02 5.01
C GLN A 210 11.50 9.26 6.11
N PHE A 211 10.53 8.44 5.74
CA PHE A 211 9.80 7.59 6.68
C PHE A 211 10.14 6.11 6.42
N ASP A 212 9.89 5.27 7.40
CA ASP A 212 10.06 3.82 7.30
C ASP A 212 8.98 3.25 6.36
N LEU A 213 9.33 3.18 5.08
CA LEU A 213 8.44 2.74 4.00
C LEU A 213 7.96 1.29 4.21
N PRO A 214 8.82 0.30 4.50
CA PRO A 214 8.39 -1.07 4.75
C PRO A 214 7.39 -1.15 5.89
N ARG A 215 7.68 -0.52 7.01
CA ARG A 215 6.82 -0.51 8.18
C ARG A 215 5.48 0.15 7.93
N PHE A 216 5.47 1.28 7.21
CA PHE A 216 4.23 1.95 6.85
C PHE A 216 3.32 1.03 6.04
N ILE A 217 3.86 0.36 5.00
CA ILE A 217 3.10 -0.53 4.13
C ILE A 217 2.49 -1.67 4.93
N LYS A 218 3.25 -2.27 5.86
CA LYS A 218 2.76 -3.35 6.71
C LYS A 218 1.69 -2.91 7.71
N SER A 219 1.79 -1.70 8.25
CA SER A 219 0.92 -1.24 9.33
C SER A 219 -0.30 -0.45 8.88
N THR A 220 -0.29 0.11 7.66
CA THR A 220 -1.36 1.02 7.26
C THR A 220 -2.67 0.30 6.90
N PRO A 221 -3.80 0.68 7.51
CA PRO A 221 -5.11 0.14 7.14
C PRO A 221 -5.55 0.56 5.73
N LEU A 222 -4.92 1.56 5.11
CA LEU A 222 -5.19 1.95 3.72
C LEU A 222 -4.72 0.90 2.71
N ILE A 223 -3.80 0.02 3.11
CA ILE A 223 -3.37 -1.14 2.32
C ILE A 223 -4.02 -2.42 2.86
N ASN A 224 -3.89 -2.66 4.15
CA ASN A 224 -4.13 -3.97 4.77
C ASN A 224 -5.60 -4.23 5.17
N ALA A 225 -6.45 -3.21 5.17
CA ALA A 225 -7.85 -3.36 5.54
C ALA A 225 -8.82 -3.40 4.35
N PHE A 226 -8.31 -3.70 3.16
CA PHE A 226 -9.08 -3.87 1.93
C PHE A 226 -8.83 -5.25 1.32
N ASN A 227 -9.86 -5.84 0.71
CA ASN A 227 -9.80 -7.20 0.16
C ASN A 227 -9.16 -7.26 -1.25
N ARG A 228 -8.93 -6.12 -1.88
CA ARG A 228 -8.33 -6.02 -3.21
C ARG A 228 -6.89 -5.51 -3.10
N PRO A 229 -5.94 -6.08 -3.84
CA PRO A 229 -4.60 -5.51 -3.91
C PRO A 229 -4.63 -4.12 -4.56
N ILE A 230 -3.59 -3.32 -4.31
CA ILE A 230 -3.37 -2.07 -5.06
C ILE A 230 -2.84 -2.41 -6.46
N LEU A 231 -3.12 -1.55 -7.44
CA LEU A 231 -2.83 -1.83 -8.85
C LEU A 231 -1.33 -1.97 -9.15
N ASN A 232 -0.49 -1.17 -8.51
CA ASN A 232 0.96 -1.10 -8.74
C ASN A 232 1.75 -1.99 -7.75
N GLN A 233 1.19 -3.11 -7.34
CA GLN A 233 1.79 -3.98 -6.33
C GLN A 233 3.21 -4.47 -6.68
N PRO A 234 3.53 -4.92 -7.91
CA PRO A 234 4.89 -5.31 -8.26
C PRO A 234 5.89 -4.16 -8.14
N GLN A 235 5.49 -2.95 -8.56
CA GLN A 235 6.31 -1.74 -8.45
C GLN A 235 6.54 -1.34 -7.00
N LEU A 236 5.52 -1.53 -6.16
CA LEU A 236 5.61 -1.30 -4.72
C LEU A 236 6.64 -2.23 -4.07
N PHE A 237 6.65 -3.53 -4.41
CA PHE A 237 7.65 -4.47 -3.90
C PHE A 237 9.06 -4.11 -4.35
N GLN A 238 9.22 -3.70 -5.60
CA GLN A 238 10.51 -3.22 -6.09
C GLN A 238 10.98 -1.97 -5.33
N ALA A 239 10.05 -1.05 -5.04
CA ALA A 239 10.35 0.16 -4.27
C ALA A 239 10.79 -0.18 -2.84
N ILE A 240 10.14 -1.15 -2.18
CA ILE A 240 10.54 -1.65 -0.86
C ILE A 240 11.96 -2.24 -0.91
N ALA A 241 12.23 -3.12 -1.88
CA ALA A 241 13.55 -3.76 -2.02
C ALA A 241 14.67 -2.73 -2.27
N ASN A 242 14.40 -1.73 -3.09
CA ASN A 242 15.34 -0.64 -3.35
C ASN A 242 15.56 0.19 -2.07
N TYR A 243 14.49 0.58 -1.38
CA TYR A 243 14.54 1.32 -0.13
C TYR A 243 15.39 0.60 0.93
N GLN A 244 15.15 -0.69 1.15
CA GLN A 244 15.94 -1.49 2.09
C GLN A 244 17.41 -1.61 1.69
N THR A 245 17.70 -1.66 0.40
CA THR A 245 19.07 -1.67 -0.10
C THR A 245 19.77 -0.35 0.18
N ASP A 246 19.08 0.77 -0.05
CA ASP A 246 19.63 2.11 0.19
C ASP A 246 19.76 2.41 1.68
N GLU A 247 18.85 1.91 2.50
CA GLU A 247 18.95 1.99 3.97
C GLU A 247 20.18 1.22 4.47
N ARG A 248 20.41 -0.03 4.02
CA ARG A 248 21.61 -0.82 4.36
C ARG A 248 22.91 -0.14 3.91
N ARG A 249 22.89 0.59 2.80
CA ARG A 249 24.03 1.38 2.31
C ARG A 249 24.20 2.72 3.03
N GLY A 250 23.27 3.09 3.90
CA GLY A 250 23.29 4.35 4.64
C GLY A 250 22.87 5.58 3.81
N PHE A 251 22.34 5.39 2.61
CA PHE A 251 21.80 6.48 1.78
C PHE A 251 20.45 6.97 2.32
N ILE A 252 19.68 6.09 2.92
CA ILE A 252 18.41 6.40 3.58
C ILE A 252 18.60 6.27 5.07
N ARG A 253 18.18 7.28 5.81
CA ARG A 253 18.11 7.28 7.27
C ARG A 253 16.69 7.64 7.66
N PRO A 254 15.84 6.65 7.93
CA PRO A 254 14.48 6.92 8.36
C PRO A 254 14.52 7.82 9.59
N THR A 255 13.89 8.93 9.45
CA THR A 255 13.79 9.91 10.50
C THR A 255 12.69 9.48 11.48
N ARG A 256 12.89 9.64 12.82
CA ARG A 256 11.92 9.23 13.85
C ARG A 256 10.89 10.33 14.11
N VAL A 257 10.03 10.69 13.17
CA VAL A 257 8.83 11.47 13.47
C VAL A 257 7.64 10.53 13.53
N THR A 258 6.96 10.53 14.62
CA THR A 258 5.65 9.90 14.76
C THR A 258 4.59 10.97 14.53
N LEU A 259 3.92 10.93 13.42
CA LEU A 259 2.65 11.60 13.27
C LEU A 259 1.61 10.75 14.01
N VAL A 260 1.18 11.24 15.17
CA VAL A 260 0.06 10.61 15.89
C VAL A 260 -1.20 10.98 15.11
N THR A 261 -1.45 10.25 14.04
CA THR A 261 -2.78 10.13 13.46
C THR A 261 -3.52 9.05 14.24
N GLN A 262 -4.83 9.13 14.29
CA GLN A 262 -5.58 8.01 14.88
C GLN A 262 -5.18 6.72 14.15
N PRO A 263 -4.84 5.63 14.86
CA PRO A 263 -4.34 4.39 14.24
C PRO A 263 -5.23 3.84 13.13
N SER A 264 -6.53 4.12 13.20
CA SER A 264 -7.53 3.74 12.18
C SER A 264 -7.41 4.52 10.86
N GLN A 265 -6.64 5.61 10.79
CA GLN A 265 -6.58 6.47 9.61
C GLN A 265 -5.36 6.18 8.72
N LEU A 266 -4.16 6.22 9.26
CA LEU A 266 -2.93 6.13 8.49
C LEU A 266 -2.04 4.94 8.87
N GLY A 267 -2.25 4.36 10.06
CA GLY A 267 -1.27 3.46 10.63
C GLY A 267 -0.02 4.22 11.09
N TRP A 268 1.07 3.51 11.23
CA TRP A 268 2.31 4.07 11.72
C TRP A 268 3.09 4.78 10.60
N VAL A 269 3.35 6.05 10.77
CA VAL A 269 4.36 6.79 10.02
C VAL A 269 5.43 7.19 11.01
N SER A 270 6.62 6.59 10.91
CA SER A 270 7.74 6.91 11.78
C SER A 270 8.82 7.64 10.97
N GLY A 271 9.13 8.85 11.39
CA GLY A 271 10.22 9.58 10.80
C GLY A 271 10.77 10.65 11.76
N SER A 272 12.05 11.07 11.78
CA SER A 272 12.53 12.16 12.65
C SER A 272 12.86 13.41 11.86
N ILE A 273 12.29 14.55 12.25
CA ILE A 273 12.73 15.83 11.74
C ILE A 273 13.90 16.27 12.63
N ALA A 274 15.13 16.20 12.10
CA ALA A 274 16.27 16.81 12.77
C ALA A 274 15.97 18.30 12.98
N ASN A 275 15.95 18.77 14.24
CA ASN A 275 15.74 20.16 14.66
C ASN A 275 14.30 20.68 14.77
N SER A 276 13.27 19.89 14.69
CA SER A 276 11.97 20.31 15.19
C SER A 276 11.63 19.50 16.45
N SER A 277 11.22 20.18 17.49
CA SER A 277 10.87 19.60 18.80
C SER A 277 9.56 18.78 18.74
N PHE A 278 9.54 17.77 17.89
CA PHE A 278 8.50 16.77 17.83
C PHE A 278 9.00 15.51 18.50
N ASP A 279 8.58 15.26 19.71
CA ASP A 279 8.83 14.00 20.39
C ASP A 279 7.55 13.20 20.44
N ALA A 280 7.56 12.08 19.77
CA ALA A 280 6.48 11.13 19.82
C ALA A 280 6.89 9.99 20.73
N SER A 281 6.60 10.10 21.98
CA SER A 281 6.49 8.93 22.83
C SER A 281 5.20 8.21 22.46
N VAL A 282 5.30 7.19 21.63
CA VAL A 282 4.29 6.15 21.55
C VAL A 282 4.47 5.28 22.76
N ASN A 283 3.82 5.65 23.83
CA ASN A 283 3.59 4.75 24.93
C ASN A 283 2.15 4.25 24.90
N GLN A 284 2.07 2.95 24.71
CA GLN A 284 1.08 2.04 25.27
C GLN A 284 -0.39 2.34 24.93
N LEU A 285 -0.86 1.61 23.97
CA LEU A 285 -2.12 0.91 24.19
C LEU A 285 -1.80 -0.57 24.36
N GLY A 286 -1.27 -0.88 25.54
CA GLY A 286 -1.18 -2.22 26.06
C GLY A 286 -2.56 -2.66 26.49
N GLY A 287 -3.21 -3.46 25.69
CA GLY A 287 -4.29 -4.31 26.14
C GLY A 287 -3.71 -5.46 26.94
N SER A 288 -3.98 -5.47 28.23
CA SER A 288 -3.72 -6.61 29.09
C SER A 288 -4.39 -7.86 28.53
N SER A 289 -3.61 -8.86 28.18
CA SER A 289 -4.10 -10.23 28.11
C SER A 289 -3.15 -11.14 28.88
N SER A 290 -3.76 -11.72 29.87
CA SER A 290 -3.32 -12.73 30.81
C SER A 290 -2.33 -13.75 30.24
N SER A 291 -1.30 -13.96 31.05
CA SER A 291 -0.37 -15.09 31.04
C SER A 291 -1.06 -16.45 30.95
N SER A 292 -0.60 -17.30 30.06
CA SER A 292 -0.65 -18.74 30.26
C SER A 292 0.60 -19.41 29.73
N SER A 293 1.19 -20.14 30.63
CA SER A 293 2.34 -21.02 30.69
C SER A 293 2.71 -21.79 29.43
N SER A 294 4.04 -21.86 29.26
CA SER A 294 4.79 -22.77 28.43
C SER A 294 4.37 -24.25 28.56
N SER A 295 4.17 -24.89 27.41
CA SER A 295 4.42 -26.34 27.28
C SER A 295 5.19 -26.59 26.00
N SER A 296 6.39 -27.13 26.16
CA SER A 296 7.22 -27.67 25.12
C SER A 296 6.60 -28.97 24.61
N GLY A 297 5.77 -28.85 23.60
CA GLY A 297 5.26 -29.96 22.80
C GLY A 297 5.02 -29.41 21.41
N GLY A 298 5.52 -30.12 20.38
CA GLY A 298 5.57 -29.68 18.97
C GLY A 298 4.30 -29.25 18.28
N GLY A 299 3.38 -28.56 18.96
CA GLY A 299 2.09 -28.06 18.49
C GLY A 299 2.14 -26.61 17.97
N PHE A 300 1.06 -26.18 17.31
CA PHE A 300 0.84 -24.77 16.98
C PHE A 300 0.75 -23.93 18.26
N VAL A 301 1.33 -22.74 18.21
CA VAL A 301 1.14 -21.72 19.27
C VAL A 301 -0.34 -21.25 19.24
N PRO A 302 -0.99 -21.01 20.40
CA PRO A 302 -2.41 -20.60 20.45
C PRO A 302 -2.58 -19.11 20.05
N VAL A 303 -2.15 -18.75 18.83
CA VAL A 303 -2.22 -17.42 18.24
C VAL A 303 -2.82 -17.55 16.85
N GLY A 304 -3.80 -16.71 16.52
CA GLY A 304 -4.55 -16.76 15.26
C GLY A 304 -5.57 -17.91 15.20
N SER A 305 -6.34 -17.96 14.11
CA SER A 305 -7.35 -19.01 13.90
C SER A 305 -6.73 -20.34 13.47
N THR A 306 -7.46 -21.42 13.74
CA THR A 306 -7.01 -22.76 13.39
C THR A 306 -7.29 -23.11 11.94
N GLY A 307 -8.47 -22.77 11.41
CA GLY A 307 -8.87 -23.07 10.03
C GLY A 307 -8.96 -24.58 9.70
N VAL A 308 -9.30 -24.88 8.45
CA VAL A 308 -9.21 -26.22 7.85
C VAL A 308 -7.77 -26.53 7.45
N ILE A 309 -7.06 -25.50 6.96
CA ILE A 309 -5.62 -25.52 6.71
C ILE A 309 -5.02 -24.36 7.50
N ARG A 310 -3.86 -24.60 8.10
CA ARG A 310 -3.16 -23.60 8.90
C ARG A 310 -1.68 -23.59 8.57
N GLY A 311 -1.10 -22.41 8.44
CA GLY A 311 0.34 -22.18 8.46
C GLY A 311 0.69 -21.23 9.60
N GLN A 312 1.73 -21.56 10.36
CA GLN A 312 2.21 -20.73 11.44
C GLN A 312 3.73 -20.64 11.42
N LEU A 313 4.22 -19.41 11.40
CA LEU A 313 5.64 -19.07 11.48
C LEU A 313 5.95 -18.60 12.90
N VAL A 314 7.05 -19.09 13.48
CA VAL A 314 7.55 -18.68 14.79
C VAL A 314 9.03 -18.39 14.70
N TRP A 315 9.50 -17.29 15.32
CA TRP A 315 10.90 -16.93 15.43
C TRP A 315 11.19 -16.19 16.74
N THR A 316 12.45 -15.91 17.04
CA THR A 316 12.86 -15.32 18.34
C THR A 316 13.71 -14.06 18.21
N THR A 317 14.19 -13.75 17.01
CA THR A 317 15.00 -12.54 16.75
C THR A 317 14.14 -11.31 16.55
N SER A 318 14.75 -10.13 16.47
CA SER A 318 14.05 -8.88 16.12
C SER A 318 13.75 -8.73 14.63
N ALA A 319 14.07 -9.78 13.83
CA ALA A 319 13.75 -9.77 12.42
C ALA A 319 12.25 -9.64 12.17
N ASP A 320 11.92 -9.10 11.01
CA ASP A 320 10.60 -9.10 10.43
C ASP A 320 10.55 -10.21 9.37
N LEU A 321 10.00 -11.36 9.76
CA LEU A 321 9.84 -12.52 8.90
C LEU A 321 8.38 -12.67 8.50
N ASP A 322 8.13 -12.78 7.21
CA ASP A 322 6.79 -12.86 6.64
C ASP A 322 6.40 -14.27 6.24
N LEU A 323 5.22 -14.69 6.65
CA LEU A 323 4.58 -15.91 6.18
C LEU A 323 3.80 -15.64 4.89
N HIS A 324 4.08 -16.45 3.88
CA HIS A 324 3.39 -16.45 2.59
C HIS A 324 2.67 -17.77 2.36
N LEU A 325 1.49 -17.69 1.75
CA LEU A 325 0.73 -18.83 1.23
C LEU A 325 0.37 -18.59 -0.23
N THR A 326 0.78 -19.50 -1.11
CA THR A 326 0.26 -19.60 -2.47
C THR A 326 -0.85 -20.64 -2.52
N LEU A 327 -2.03 -20.24 -2.99
CA LEU A 327 -3.22 -21.07 -3.14
C LEU A 327 -3.18 -21.91 -4.43
N PRO A 328 -4.02 -22.96 -4.58
CA PRO A 328 -4.07 -23.79 -5.78
C PRO A 328 -4.36 -23.02 -7.10
N ASP A 329 -4.98 -21.86 -7.03
CA ASP A 329 -5.27 -20.97 -8.16
C ASP A 329 -4.20 -19.88 -8.36
N ASN A 330 -3.01 -20.03 -7.75
CA ASN A 330 -1.87 -19.12 -7.77
C ASN A 330 -2.09 -17.75 -7.13
N GLN A 331 -3.20 -17.53 -6.45
CA GLN A 331 -3.34 -16.34 -5.61
C GLN A 331 -2.47 -16.47 -4.36
N GLN A 332 -1.99 -15.35 -3.81
CA GLN A 332 -1.15 -15.37 -2.63
C GLN A 332 -1.79 -14.60 -1.47
N VAL A 333 -1.60 -15.14 -0.25
CA VAL A 333 -1.90 -14.49 1.02
C VAL A 333 -0.59 -14.20 1.74
N PHE A 334 -0.40 -12.95 2.13
CA PHE A 334 0.77 -12.43 2.84
C PHE A 334 0.47 -11.00 3.34
N PHE A 335 1.42 -10.30 3.96
CA PHE A 335 1.17 -8.99 4.59
C PHE A 335 0.49 -7.95 3.68
N ALA A 336 0.81 -7.90 2.39
CA ALA A 336 0.22 -6.93 1.45
C ALA A 336 -1.09 -7.41 0.79
N ASN A 337 -1.43 -8.69 0.90
CA ASN A 337 -2.68 -9.29 0.47
C ASN A 337 -3.19 -10.24 1.55
N ARG A 338 -3.69 -9.67 2.63
CA ARG A 338 -3.98 -10.38 3.88
C ARG A 338 -5.15 -11.37 3.82
N SER A 339 -6.01 -11.26 2.82
CA SER A 339 -7.18 -12.12 2.71
C SER A 339 -7.58 -12.37 1.26
N VAL A 340 -7.77 -13.63 0.91
CA VAL A 340 -8.20 -14.07 -0.42
C VAL A 340 -9.42 -14.97 -0.25
N THR A 341 -10.52 -14.63 -0.92
CA THR A 341 -11.68 -15.51 -1.07
C THR A 341 -11.60 -16.24 -2.39
N PHE A 342 -11.65 -17.57 -2.37
CA PHE A 342 -11.43 -18.44 -3.52
C PHE A 342 -12.43 -19.61 -3.53
N ASN A 343 -12.29 -20.54 -4.45
CA ASN A 343 -13.22 -21.66 -4.65
C ASN A 343 -14.67 -21.18 -4.78
N ASN A 344 -14.94 -20.22 -5.69
CA ASN A 344 -16.26 -19.61 -5.91
C ASN A 344 -16.91 -19.04 -4.63
N GLY A 345 -16.13 -18.42 -3.77
CA GLY A 345 -16.59 -17.81 -2.53
C GLY A 345 -16.80 -18.77 -1.35
N ARG A 346 -16.44 -20.06 -1.52
CA ARG A 346 -16.67 -21.08 -0.48
C ARG A 346 -15.57 -21.18 0.55
N ALA A 347 -14.38 -20.62 0.27
CA ALA A 347 -13.24 -20.61 1.17
C ALA A 347 -12.60 -19.23 1.25
N THR A 348 -12.02 -18.92 2.40
CA THR A 348 -11.23 -17.71 2.63
C THR A 348 -9.92 -18.09 3.31
N ALA A 349 -8.81 -17.69 2.71
CA ALA A 349 -7.49 -17.73 3.32
C ALA A 349 -7.14 -16.35 3.87
N ALA A 350 -6.66 -16.26 5.09
CA ALA A 350 -6.34 -14.98 5.73
C ALA A 350 -5.08 -15.07 6.61
N LEU A 351 -4.20 -14.06 6.48
CA LEU A 351 -3.17 -13.73 7.45
C LEU A 351 -3.86 -13.00 8.60
N ASP A 352 -4.24 -13.73 9.64
CA ASP A 352 -5.02 -13.21 10.76
C ASP A 352 -4.16 -12.81 11.97
N HIS A 353 -2.89 -13.18 11.95
CA HIS A 353 -1.89 -12.67 12.87
C HIS A 353 -0.59 -12.36 12.11
N ASP A 354 -0.12 -11.12 12.23
CA ASP A 354 1.02 -10.55 11.53
C ASP A 354 1.91 -9.84 12.56
N ASN A 355 3.18 -10.24 12.67
CA ASN A 355 4.13 -9.68 13.61
C ASN A 355 5.26 -8.97 12.86
N LEU A 356 5.38 -7.67 13.07
CA LEU A 356 6.29 -6.79 12.33
C LEU A 356 7.76 -6.87 12.80
N GLY A 357 8.11 -7.81 13.67
CA GLY A 357 9.44 -7.86 14.25
C GLY A 357 9.77 -6.64 15.12
N GLY A 358 11.06 -6.34 15.28
CA GLY A 358 11.52 -5.18 16.07
C GLY A 358 11.32 -5.32 17.57
N VAL A 359 11.59 -4.24 18.30
CA VAL A 359 11.49 -4.20 19.77
C VAL A 359 10.06 -3.91 20.25
N ILE A 360 9.17 -3.50 19.35
CA ILE A 360 7.90 -2.84 19.69
C ILE A 360 6.72 -3.81 19.73
N ASP A 361 6.71 -4.87 18.91
CA ASP A 361 5.48 -5.63 18.69
C ASP A 361 5.29 -6.84 19.60
N ALA A 362 6.34 -7.54 19.99
CA ALA A 362 6.26 -8.63 20.95
C ALA A 362 7.63 -8.96 21.55
N PRO A 363 7.68 -9.58 22.75
CA PRO A 363 8.91 -10.20 23.25
C PRO A 363 9.46 -11.18 22.22
N PRO A 364 10.78 -11.32 22.09
CA PRO A 364 11.40 -12.20 21.09
C PRO A 364 10.90 -13.65 21.11
N ASP A 365 10.47 -14.15 22.27
CA ASP A 365 9.92 -15.49 22.48
C ASP A 365 8.47 -15.67 22.00
N LYS A 366 7.82 -14.62 21.52
CA LYS A 366 6.39 -14.62 21.12
C LYS A 366 6.14 -14.14 19.71
N ARG A 367 7.16 -14.13 18.86
CA ARG A 367 6.99 -13.71 17.47
C ARG A 367 6.35 -14.82 16.66
N VAL A 368 5.15 -14.53 16.18
CA VAL A 368 4.31 -15.49 15.48
C VAL A 368 3.61 -14.79 14.33
N GLU A 369 3.52 -15.44 13.18
CA GLU A 369 2.56 -15.15 12.14
C GLU A 369 1.67 -16.35 11.88
N ASN A 370 0.41 -16.09 11.49
CA ASN A 370 -0.57 -17.13 11.27
C ASN A 370 -1.42 -16.87 10.03
N ILE A 371 -1.44 -17.85 9.12
CA ILE A 371 -2.39 -17.89 8.02
C ILE A 371 -3.33 -19.07 8.23
N ALA A 372 -4.64 -18.80 8.20
CA ALA A 372 -5.67 -19.81 8.27
C ALA A 372 -6.55 -19.81 7.03
N VAL A 373 -6.91 -21.02 6.56
CA VAL A 373 -7.89 -21.23 5.49
C VAL A 373 -9.17 -21.78 6.10
N ASN A 374 -10.26 -21.07 5.94
CA ASN A 374 -11.57 -21.39 6.48
C ASN A 374 -12.57 -21.72 5.37
N GLY A 375 -13.67 -22.39 5.71
CA GLY A 375 -14.71 -22.78 4.77
C GLY A 375 -14.45 -24.10 4.09
N THR A 376 -14.70 -24.20 2.80
CA THR A 376 -14.48 -25.40 1.97
C THR A 376 -13.34 -25.13 0.99
N PRO A 377 -12.09 -25.46 1.34
CA PRO A 377 -10.95 -25.26 0.44
C PRO A 377 -11.07 -26.08 -0.84
N SER A 378 -10.51 -25.61 -1.94
CA SER A 378 -10.36 -26.40 -3.16
C SER A 378 -9.29 -27.49 -3.00
N ASN A 379 -9.45 -28.60 -3.70
CA ASN A 379 -8.39 -29.60 -3.79
C ASN A 379 -7.15 -29.00 -4.50
N GLY A 380 -5.97 -29.39 -4.05
CA GLY A 380 -4.73 -28.95 -4.65
C GLY A 380 -3.62 -28.66 -3.66
N SER A 381 -2.57 -28.00 -4.13
CA SER A 381 -1.37 -27.71 -3.36
C SER A 381 -1.45 -26.31 -2.72
N TYR A 382 -1.24 -26.28 -1.42
CA TYR A 382 -1.10 -25.06 -0.62
C TYR A 382 0.36 -24.90 -0.26
N THR A 383 1.01 -23.92 -0.86
CA THR A 383 2.47 -23.74 -0.74
C THR A 383 2.78 -22.61 0.22
N PHE A 384 3.38 -22.95 1.35
CA PHE A 384 3.81 -21.98 2.35
C PHE A 384 5.31 -21.75 2.25
N PHE A 385 5.75 -20.54 2.46
CA PHE A 385 7.17 -20.19 2.59
C PHE A 385 7.34 -18.97 3.48
N VAL A 386 8.57 -18.73 3.94
CA VAL A 386 8.95 -17.60 4.78
C VAL A 386 9.84 -16.66 3.97
N ASN A 387 9.58 -15.37 4.04
CA ASN A 387 10.44 -14.31 3.51
C ASN A 387 11.12 -13.57 4.67
N SER A 388 12.40 -13.28 4.57
CA SER A 388 13.05 -12.34 5.49
C SER A 388 12.89 -10.93 4.96
N PHE A 389 11.84 -10.26 5.39
CA PHE A 389 11.51 -8.91 4.94
C PHE A 389 12.51 -7.89 5.50
N ASN A 390 12.79 -7.94 6.81
CA ASN A 390 13.78 -7.09 7.46
C ASN A 390 14.58 -7.91 8.49
N PRO A 391 15.89 -8.18 8.27
CA PRO A 391 16.68 -8.99 9.17
C PRO A 391 16.90 -8.28 10.52
N SER A 392 17.18 -9.05 11.57
CA SER A 392 17.45 -8.52 12.91
C SER A 392 18.66 -7.59 12.99
N SER A 393 19.63 -7.78 12.08
CA SER A 393 20.74 -6.86 11.83
C SER A 393 21.29 -7.08 10.41
N PRO A 394 22.07 -6.16 9.83
CA PRO A 394 22.74 -6.39 8.54
C PRO A 394 23.56 -7.68 8.59
N ASN A 395 23.32 -8.59 7.67
CA ASN A 395 23.94 -9.92 7.59
C ASN A 395 23.56 -10.94 8.70
N ALA A 396 22.55 -10.62 9.51
CA ALA A 396 22.03 -11.61 10.47
C ALA A 396 21.41 -12.80 9.74
N SER A 397 21.58 -13.98 10.33
CA SER A 397 20.87 -15.19 9.96
C SER A 397 19.80 -15.44 11.02
N ASP A 398 18.54 -15.16 10.68
CA ASP A 398 17.41 -15.19 11.59
C ASP A 398 16.75 -16.57 11.58
N PRO A 399 16.81 -17.34 12.68
CA PRO A 399 16.22 -18.66 12.76
C PRO A 399 14.71 -18.59 12.87
N PHE A 400 14.04 -19.52 12.20
CA PHE A 400 12.59 -19.67 12.22
C PHE A 400 12.12 -21.12 12.27
N THR A 401 10.87 -21.28 12.63
CA THR A 401 10.12 -22.54 12.49
C THR A 401 8.79 -22.26 11.81
N LEU A 402 8.58 -22.85 10.63
CA LEU A 402 7.31 -22.85 9.92
C LEU A 402 6.63 -24.19 10.14
N ARG A 403 5.39 -24.18 10.63
CA ARG A 403 4.53 -25.36 10.76
C ARG A 403 3.30 -25.17 9.91
N ILE A 404 2.91 -26.18 9.14
CA ILE A 404 1.68 -26.22 8.38
C ILE A 404 0.87 -27.46 8.74
N GLY A 405 -0.45 -27.41 8.59
CA GLY A 405 -1.27 -28.58 8.89
C GLY A 405 -2.71 -28.47 8.44
N SER A 406 -3.35 -29.65 8.32
CA SER A 406 -4.78 -29.83 8.10
C SER A 406 -5.24 -31.09 8.83
N GLY A 407 -6.18 -30.95 9.76
CA GLY A 407 -6.59 -32.03 10.65
C GLY A 407 -5.42 -32.57 11.49
N THR A 408 -5.16 -33.87 11.40
CA THR A 408 -4.02 -34.52 12.10
C THR A 408 -2.71 -34.47 11.32
N HIS A 409 -2.73 -34.08 10.04
CA HIS A 409 -1.54 -33.99 9.20
C HIS A 409 -0.81 -32.68 9.45
N THR A 410 0.41 -32.75 9.93
CA THR A 410 1.28 -31.60 10.16
C THR A 410 2.66 -31.81 9.57
N GLN A 411 3.25 -30.72 9.07
CA GLN A 411 4.62 -30.67 8.57
C GLN A 411 5.33 -29.49 9.22
N THR A 412 6.63 -29.59 9.41
CA THR A 412 7.45 -28.54 10.03
C THR A 412 8.73 -28.36 9.23
N LEU A 413 9.07 -27.09 8.97
CA LEU A 413 10.34 -26.66 8.38
C LEU A 413 11.02 -25.73 9.38
N SER A 414 12.24 -26.04 9.79
CA SER A 414 13.10 -25.11 10.54
C SER A 414 14.28 -24.71 9.71
N GLY A 415 14.69 -23.46 9.82
CA GLY A 415 15.79 -22.90 9.03
C GLY A 415 16.22 -21.55 9.56
N SER A 416 17.09 -20.89 8.81
CA SER A 416 17.49 -19.50 9.06
C SER A 416 17.54 -18.75 7.74
N LEU A 417 17.20 -17.48 7.75
CA LEU A 417 17.18 -16.60 6.58
C LEU A 417 18.01 -15.34 6.83
N THR A 418 18.67 -14.88 5.79
CA THR A 418 19.26 -13.54 5.75
C THR A 418 18.35 -12.57 4.95
N GLY A 419 18.51 -11.27 5.13
CA GLY A 419 17.61 -10.27 4.56
C GLY A 419 17.34 -10.45 3.07
N GLY A 420 16.07 -10.40 2.69
CA GLY A 420 15.59 -10.55 1.32
C GLY A 420 15.52 -11.99 0.79
N GLN A 421 15.86 -13.00 1.60
CA GLN A 421 15.79 -14.41 1.20
C GLN A 421 14.42 -15.03 1.48
N ASN A 422 14.06 -16.01 0.65
CA ASN A 422 12.93 -16.90 0.88
C ASN A 422 13.42 -18.26 1.40
N SER A 423 12.62 -18.88 2.26
CA SER A 423 12.83 -20.29 2.65
C SER A 423 12.54 -21.25 1.49
N ALA A 424 12.98 -22.49 1.62
CA ALA A 424 12.38 -23.57 0.85
C ALA A 424 10.86 -23.61 1.10
N PRO A 425 10.05 -23.93 0.08
CA PRO A 425 8.61 -24.05 0.25
C PRO A 425 8.24 -25.32 1.03
N LEU A 426 7.19 -25.23 1.82
CA LEU A 426 6.53 -26.34 2.49
C LEU A 426 5.15 -26.54 1.88
N VAL A 427 4.88 -27.69 1.27
CA VAL A 427 3.66 -27.92 0.47
C VAL A 427 2.72 -28.86 1.20
N LEU A 428 1.49 -28.44 1.40
CA LEU A 428 0.39 -29.28 1.89
C LEU A 428 -0.57 -29.57 0.73
N VAL A 429 -0.75 -30.82 0.39
CA VAL A 429 -1.76 -31.27 -0.57
C VAL A 429 -3.09 -31.46 0.16
N PHE A 430 -4.15 -30.82 -0.33
CA PHE A 430 -5.49 -30.93 0.26
C PHE A 430 -6.47 -31.57 -0.72
N PRO A 431 -7.35 -32.51 -0.31
CA PRO A 431 -7.33 -33.14 1.01
C PRO A 431 -6.08 -33.97 1.24
N PRO A 432 -5.59 -34.08 2.49
CA PRO A 432 -4.44 -34.90 2.76
C PRO A 432 -4.78 -36.37 2.44
N HIS A 433 -3.83 -37.05 1.83
CA HIS A 433 -3.98 -38.51 1.58
C HIS A 433 -3.98 -39.23 2.92
N SER A 434 -4.91 -40.17 3.10
CA SER A 434 -5.06 -41.02 4.27
C SER A 434 -3.88 -41.99 4.40
#